data_60211ca8f0232ee07fb354367eec4f98
#
_entry.id   60211ca8f0232ee07fb354367eec4f98
#
_cell.length_a   1.000
_cell.length_b   1.000
_cell.length_c   1.000
_cell.angle_alpha   90.00
_cell.angle_beta   90.00
_cell.angle_gamma   90.00
#
_symmetry.space_group_name_H-M   'P 1'
#
loop_
_entity.id
_entity.type
_entity.pdbx_description
1 polymer ?
#
loop_
_entity_poly.entity_id
_entity_poly.type
_entity_poly.pdbx_seq_one_letter_code
_entity_poly.pdbx_strand_id
1 'polypeptide(L)'
;MKTSAKIEFGDFQTPLPLAREVCALLKSQSVPADVVIEPTCGLGSFLQAAAENYPKARLFGFDINHDHVATTAKLLKAFGAGNRAVVRQQDFFAHDWNSELNFLRGDLLILGNLPWVTNQKIGSLNGSNVPAKTNFQNFRGLEARTGKSNFDISEWMLIQLVRALHGRRATIAMLCKTGTARKVLRYAWQNDGRVAKAAIYTIDAKAHFNASVEACLLVAHLGETGAAEAEVFENLSSRTPCRRLGLAGQNLVADIKTYRRLRHLEGLCPYQWRSGVKHDCSSVMELTPDEAGVFQNKLGENVLVESESRYPLLKCSDLANGINVPKRCVLVTQKRVGDDTMVLAERVPRTWTYLNGHRAKFDARKSSIYNARTPFAMFGIGDYTFARWKVAISGLHRHPRFIFVPPVKGRPVLFDDTCYFLSFDNEQEARVVTDILNSKPCLEFLEALIFPESKRPITVDVLERLNLTAIAEEAGMLTGWQNIRRVNYTQAGRAPQFELVMEDSKLSRKTLQANPVRYKISKKLQNQ
;
A
#
# COMPACT_ATOMS: atom_id res chain seq x y z
N MET A 1 29.22 0.46 -16.21
CA MET A 1 28.42 1.61 -16.74
C MET A 1 27.05 1.21 -17.32
N LYS A 2 26.84 0.00 -17.88
CA LYS A 2 25.53 -0.44 -18.44
C LYS A 2 24.38 -0.61 -17.42
N THR A 3 24.65 -0.79 -16.14
CA THR A 3 23.63 -1.05 -15.10
C THR A 3 22.95 0.22 -14.58
N SER A 4 23.65 1.35 -14.58
CA SER A 4 23.12 2.63 -14.04
C SER A 4 22.06 3.25 -14.96
N ALA A 5 22.31 3.34 -16.26
CA ALA A 5 21.37 3.87 -17.24
C ALA A 5 20.07 3.02 -17.33
N LYS A 6 20.20 1.68 -17.25
CA LYS A 6 19.05 0.77 -17.25
C LYS A 6 18.12 0.98 -16.04
N ILE A 7 18.67 1.39 -14.89
CA ILE A 7 17.90 1.71 -13.68
C ILE A 7 17.33 3.12 -13.76
N GLU A 8 18.04 4.08 -14.34
CA GLU A 8 17.64 5.49 -14.44
C GLU A 8 16.40 5.67 -15.32
N PHE A 9 16.38 5.03 -16.47
CA PHE A 9 15.26 5.14 -17.43
C PHE A 9 14.20 4.06 -17.23
N GLY A 10 14.40 3.09 -16.29
CA GLY A 10 13.46 1.98 -16.09
C GLY A 10 13.31 1.13 -17.35
N ASP A 11 14.38 1.01 -18.15
CA ASP A 11 14.43 0.35 -19.45
C ASP A 11 14.26 -1.17 -19.31
N PHE A 12 13.01 -1.59 -19.08
CA PHE A 12 12.57 -2.97 -19.14
C PHE A 12 11.93 -3.23 -20.50
N GLN A 13 12.73 -3.64 -21.47
CA GLN A 13 12.21 -3.99 -22.80
C GLN A 13 11.22 -5.15 -22.70
N THR A 14 10.03 -4.97 -23.27
CA THR A 14 9.01 -6.01 -23.24
C THR A 14 9.37 -7.14 -24.21
N PRO A 15 9.39 -8.41 -23.75
CA PRO A 15 9.58 -9.55 -24.66
C PRO A 15 8.47 -9.59 -25.71
N LEU A 16 8.83 -9.79 -26.98
CA LEU A 16 7.86 -9.85 -28.08
C LEU A 16 6.76 -10.93 -27.86
N PRO A 17 7.04 -12.12 -27.31
CA PRO A 17 5.99 -13.08 -26.99
C PRO A 17 4.91 -12.52 -26.07
N LEU A 18 5.30 -11.79 -24.99
CA LEU A 18 4.34 -11.15 -24.09
C LEU A 18 3.54 -10.06 -24.80
N ALA A 19 4.17 -9.23 -25.62
CA ALA A 19 3.47 -8.20 -26.40
C ALA A 19 2.43 -8.82 -27.34
N ARG A 20 2.76 -9.94 -27.99
CA ARG A 20 1.84 -10.72 -28.85
C ARG A 20 0.66 -11.29 -28.05
N GLU A 21 0.93 -11.86 -26.88
CA GLU A 21 -0.12 -12.40 -25.99
C GLU A 21 -1.10 -11.30 -25.57
N VAL A 22 -0.61 -10.12 -25.19
CA VAL A 22 -1.44 -8.95 -24.85
C VAL A 22 -2.27 -8.52 -26.04
N CYS A 23 -1.67 -8.35 -27.23
CA CYS A 23 -2.42 -7.93 -28.42
C CYS A 23 -3.46 -8.97 -28.85
N ALA A 24 -3.16 -10.25 -28.76
CA ALA A 24 -4.09 -11.35 -29.05
C ALA A 24 -5.27 -11.34 -28.05
N LEU A 25 -5.01 -11.12 -26.75
CA LEU A 25 -6.05 -10.95 -25.74
C LEU A 25 -6.99 -9.80 -26.10
N LEU A 26 -6.45 -8.60 -26.38
CA LEU A 26 -7.25 -7.43 -26.75
C LEU A 26 -8.08 -7.69 -28.01
N LYS A 27 -7.50 -8.34 -29.00
CA LYS A 27 -8.21 -8.74 -30.23
C LYS A 27 -9.33 -9.72 -29.96
N SER A 28 -9.09 -10.73 -29.10
CA SER A 28 -10.13 -11.72 -28.71
C SER A 28 -11.30 -11.08 -27.96
N GLN A 29 -11.06 -9.94 -27.29
CA GLN A 29 -12.09 -9.14 -26.62
C GLN A 29 -12.76 -8.12 -27.56
N SER A 30 -12.45 -8.16 -28.86
CA SER A 30 -12.96 -7.23 -29.87
C SER A 30 -12.66 -5.76 -29.55
N VAL A 31 -11.53 -5.48 -28.89
CA VAL A 31 -11.10 -4.10 -28.65
C VAL A 31 -10.84 -3.41 -29.99
N PRO A 32 -11.56 -2.32 -30.31
CA PRO A 32 -11.36 -1.61 -31.56
C PRO A 32 -10.08 -0.76 -31.49
N ALA A 33 -9.37 -0.64 -32.63
CA ALA A 33 -8.24 0.24 -32.75
C ALA A 33 -8.08 0.73 -34.21
N ASP A 34 -8.45 1.97 -34.47
CA ASP A 34 -8.10 2.70 -35.71
C ASP A 34 -6.69 3.30 -35.59
N VAL A 35 -6.30 3.62 -34.37
CA VAL A 35 -4.99 4.17 -34.00
C VAL A 35 -4.44 3.47 -32.79
N VAL A 36 -3.21 2.97 -32.89
CA VAL A 36 -2.45 2.42 -31.74
C VAL A 36 -1.34 3.39 -31.38
N ILE A 37 -1.19 3.69 -30.11
CA ILE A 37 -0.20 4.64 -29.58
C ILE A 37 0.61 3.93 -28.48
N GLU A 38 1.92 3.91 -28.63
CA GLU A 38 2.86 3.45 -27.59
C GLU A 38 3.69 4.65 -27.10
N PRO A 39 3.39 5.18 -25.89
CA PRO A 39 4.01 6.42 -25.39
C PRO A 39 5.49 6.29 -25.01
N THR A 40 6.00 5.05 -24.84
CA THR A 40 7.40 4.71 -24.52
C THR A 40 7.73 3.42 -25.25
N CYS A 41 8.00 3.51 -26.55
CA CYS A 41 7.98 2.33 -27.42
C CYS A 41 9.24 1.45 -27.33
N GLY A 42 10.34 1.93 -26.75
CA GLY A 42 11.56 1.17 -26.65
C GLY A 42 11.98 0.58 -28.01
N LEU A 43 12.22 -0.73 -28.04
CA LEU A 43 12.59 -1.47 -29.26
C LEU A 43 11.38 -1.91 -30.13
N GLY A 44 10.16 -1.46 -29.81
CA GLY A 44 8.97 -1.60 -30.66
C GLY A 44 8.23 -2.93 -30.58
N SER A 45 8.42 -3.72 -29.53
CA SER A 45 7.74 -5.02 -29.41
C SER A 45 6.23 -4.93 -29.44
N PHE A 46 5.63 -3.95 -28.76
CA PHE A 46 4.18 -3.74 -28.76
C PHE A 46 3.68 -3.20 -30.10
N LEU A 47 4.40 -2.27 -30.74
CA LEU A 47 4.03 -1.78 -32.07
C LEU A 47 4.09 -2.88 -33.13
N GLN A 48 5.08 -3.80 -33.05
CA GLN A 48 5.15 -4.97 -33.92
C GLN A 48 3.94 -5.89 -33.67
N ALA A 49 3.66 -6.25 -32.43
CA ALA A 49 2.52 -7.09 -32.07
C ALA A 49 1.18 -6.45 -32.47
N ALA A 50 1.08 -5.13 -32.33
CA ALA A 50 -0.10 -4.36 -32.79
C ALA A 50 -0.22 -4.38 -34.33
N ALA A 51 0.90 -4.28 -35.07
CA ALA A 51 0.90 -4.39 -36.51
C ALA A 51 0.35 -5.74 -36.99
N GLU A 52 0.63 -6.81 -36.26
CA GLU A 52 0.15 -8.17 -36.54
C GLU A 52 -1.36 -8.31 -36.28
N ASN A 53 -1.87 -7.74 -35.18
CA ASN A 53 -3.24 -7.93 -34.73
C ASN A 53 -4.24 -6.88 -35.26
N TYR A 54 -3.75 -5.68 -35.62
CA TYR A 54 -4.52 -4.54 -36.10
C TYR A 54 -3.95 -4.05 -37.45
N PRO A 55 -4.12 -4.82 -38.55
CA PRO A 55 -3.45 -4.57 -39.83
C PRO A 55 -3.89 -3.27 -40.50
N LYS A 56 -5.03 -2.69 -40.13
CA LYS A 56 -5.55 -1.42 -40.68
C LYS A 56 -5.24 -0.21 -39.79
N ALA A 57 -4.80 -0.42 -38.51
CA ALA A 57 -4.56 0.66 -37.57
C ALA A 57 -3.33 1.48 -37.98
N ARG A 58 -3.39 2.80 -37.76
CA ARG A 58 -2.20 3.67 -37.77
C ARG A 58 -1.43 3.46 -36.46
N LEU A 59 -0.10 3.42 -36.53
CA LEU A 59 0.76 3.14 -35.41
C LEU A 59 1.59 4.38 -35.07
N PHE A 60 1.58 4.78 -33.81
CA PHE A 60 2.36 5.90 -33.30
C PHE A 60 3.24 5.41 -32.15
N GLY A 61 4.55 5.59 -32.28
CA GLY A 61 5.54 5.26 -31.25
C GLY A 61 6.28 6.50 -30.81
N PHE A 62 6.48 6.63 -29.51
CA PHE A 62 7.26 7.70 -28.92
C PHE A 62 8.31 7.10 -27.98
N ASP A 63 9.52 7.63 -27.98
CA ASP A 63 10.57 7.27 -27.02
C ASP A 63 11.52 8.45 -26.86
N ILE A 64 12.08 8.63 -25.67
CA ILE A 64 13.09 9.65 -25.41
C ILE A 64 14.44 9.29 -26.06
N ASN A 65 14.72 8.00 -26.24
CA ASN A 65 15.97 7.48 -26.78
C ASN A 65 15.93 7.44 -28.31
N HIS A 66 16.81 8.23 -28.94
CA HIS A 66 16.93 8.30 -30.40
C HIS A 66 17.21 6.93 -31.05
N ASP A 67 18.06 6.08 -30.44
CA ASP A 67 18.43 4.77 -30.99
C ASP A 67 17.25 3.79 -30.96
N HIS A 68 16.40 3.87 -29.93
CA HIS A 68 15.15 3.11 -29.84
C HIS A 68 14.21 3.52 -30.98
N VAL A 69 14.04 4.82 -31.20
CA VAL A 69 13.19 5.37 -32.28
C VAL A 69 13.66 4.87 -33.64
N ALA A 70 14.97 4.97 -33.94
CA ALA A 70 15.54 4.51 -35.19
C ALA A 70 15.39 2.99 -35.40
N THR A 71 15.58 2.21 -34.33
CA THR A 71 15.44 0.75 -34.37
C THR A 71 13.99 0.35 -34.62
N THR A 72 13.06 0.96 -33.89
CA THR A 72 11.62 0.68 -34.02
C THR A 72 11.08 1.09 -35.39
N ALA A 73 11.51 2.22 -35.95
CA ALA A 73 11.13 2.63 -37.31
C ALA A 73 11.63 1.63 -38.38
N LYS A 74 12.88 1.16 -38.27
CA LYS A 74 13.42 0.12 -39.16
C LYS A 74 12.65 -1.19 -39.02
N LEU A 75 12.34 -1.62 -37.80
CA LEU A 75 11.56 -2.83 -37.52
C LEU A 75 10.20 -2.78 -38.22
N LEU A 76 9.44 -1.70 -38.04
CA LEU A 76 8.11 -1.55 -38.61
C LEU A 76 8.14 -1.47 -40.13
N LYS A 77 9.16 -0.84 -40.71
CA LYS A 77 9.39 -0.82 -42.15
C LYS A 77 9.66 -2.22 -42.70
N ALA A 78 10.56 -2.97 -42.07
CA ALA A 78 10.87 -4.35 -42.45
C ALA A 78 9.65 -5.28 -42.32
N PHE A 79 8.77 -5.00 -41.34
CA PHE A 79 7.53 -5.74 -41.15
C PHE A 79 6.39 -5.34 -42.10
N GLY A 80 6.63 -4.42 -43.03
CA GLY A 80 5.62 -3.96 -44.01
C GLY A 80 4.59 -2.96 -43.43
N ALA A 81 4.81 -2.43 -42.26
CA ALA A 81 3.92 -1.47 -41.59
C ALA A 81 4.41 -0.01 -41.70
N GLY A 82 5.54 0.24 -42.38
CA GLY A 82 6.20 1.55 -42.41
C GLY A 82 5.34 2.70 -42.96
N ASN A 83 4.43 2.42 -43.91
CA ASN A 83 3.54 3.41 -44.51
C ASN A 83 2.40 3.90 -43.58
N ARG A 84 2.13 3.19 -42.51
CA ARG A 84 1.09 3.51 -41.49
C ARG A 84 1.65 3.70 -40.09
N ALA A 85 2.97 3.74 -39.97
CA ALA A 85 3.66 3.89 -38.69
C ALA A 85 4.45 5.21 -38.65
N VAL A 86 4.33 5.92 -37.55
CA VAL A 86 5.10 7.14 -37.25
C VAL A 86 5.79 6.91 -35.92
N VAL A 87 7.14 6.95 -35.90
CA VAL A 87 7.93 6.81 -34.66
C VAL A 87 8.72 8.10 -34.47
N ARG A 88 8.58 8.73 -33.30
CA ARG A 88 9.17 10.05 -33.00
C ARG A 88 9.99 10.01 -31.72
N GLN A 89 11.10 10.75 -31.73
CA GLN A 89 11.82 11.02 -30.50
C GLN A 89 11.05 12.08 -29.70
N GLN A 90 10.63 11.73 -28.49
CA GLN A 90 9.82 12.62 -27.67
C GLN A 90 9.99 12.29 -26.19
N ASP A 91 10.18 13.32 -25.36
CA ASP A 91 10.09 13.22 -23.92
C ASP A 91 8.63 13.21 -23.49
N PHE A 92 8.19 12.15 -22.80
CA PHE A 92 6.81 12.02 -22.31
C PHE A 92 6.38 13.19 -21.43
N PHE A 93 7.29 13.71 -20.60
CA PHE A 93 6.99 14.77 -19.63
C PHE A 93 6.85 16.16 -20.27
N ALA A 94 7.54 16.39 -21.38
CA ALA A 94 7.50 17.65 -22.12
C ALA A 94 6.43 17.65 -23.22
N HIS A 95 5.82 16.50 -23.51
CA HIS A 95 4.86 16.37 -24.63
C HIS A 95 3.44 16.79 -24.23
N ASP A 96 2.77 17.55 -25.09
CA ASP A 96 1.36 17.88 -24.95
C ASP A 96 0.47 16.72 -25.43
N TRP A 97 0.27 15.75 -24.56
CA TRP A 97 -0.59 14.59 -24.81
C TRP A 97 -2.04 14.98 -25.13
N ASN A 98 -2.51 16.08 -24.57
CA ASN A 98 -3.87 16.54 -24.81
C ASN A 98 -4.07 16.94 -26.28
N SER A 99 -3.19 17.78 -26.82
CA SER A 99 -3.23 18.18 -28.23
C SER A 99 -2.99 16.98 -29.14
N GLU A 100 -1.98 16.14 -28.91
CA GLU A 100 -1.67 14.97 -29.75
C GLU A 100 -2.87 14.02 -29.83
N LEU A 101 -3.42 13.61 -28.67
CA LEU A 101 -4.52 12.64 -28.64
C LEU A 101 -5.82 13.20 -29.21
N ASN A 102 -6.09 14.50 -29.03
CA ASN A 102 -7.28 15.15 -29.59
C ASN A 102 -7.23 15.32 -31.12
N PHE A 103 -6.05 15.41 -31.69
CA PHE A 103 -5.88 15.50 -33.15
C PHE A 103 -6.20 14.18 -33.88
N LEU A 104 -5.95 13.04 -33.21
CA LEU A 104 -6.16 11.70 -33.79
C LEU A 104 -7.65 11.34 -33.84
N ARG A 105 -8.10 10.74 -34.93
CA ARG A 105 -9.50 10.34 -35.15
C ARG A 105 -9.66 8.83 -35.13
N GLY A 106 -10.84 8.35 -34.72
CA GLY A 106 -11.17 6.94 -34.58
C GLY A 106 -11.01 6.40 -33.16
N ASP A 107 -11.12 5.09 -33.02
CA ASP A 107 -10.94 4.38 -31.77
C ASP A 107 -9.44 4.30 -31.43
N LEU A 108 -9.07 4.84 -30.26
CA LEU A 108 -7.69 4.89 -29.81
C LEU A 108 -7.36 3.71 -28.90
N LEU A 109 -6.25 3.02 -29.16
CA LEU A 109 -5.65 2.04 -28.27
C LEU A 109 -4.29 2.56 -27.78
N ILE A 110 -4.21 2.91 -26.51
CA ILE A 110 -2.96 3.26 -25.85
C ILE A 110 -2.38 1.98 -25.26
N LEU A 111 -1.26 1.54 -25.78
CA LEU A 111 -0.67 0.24 -25.51
C LEU A 111 0.79 0.39 -25.11
N GLY A 112 1.31 -0.45 -24.19
CA GLY A 112 2.73 -0.41 -23.90
C GLY A 112 3.11 -0.85 -22.47
N ASN A 113 4.35 -0.53 -22.12
CA ASN A 113 4.97 -0.79 -20.82
C ASN A 113 5.67 0.48 -20.34
N LEU A 114 5.08 1.18 -19.38
CA LEU A 114 5.68 2.38 -18.80
C LEU A 114 6.77 2.06 -17.78
N PRO A 115 7.75 2.95 -17.54
CA PRO A 115 8.86 2.72 -16.61
C PRO A 115 8.42 2.42 -15.19
N TRP A 116 8.87 1.30 -14.57
CA TRP A 116 8.50 0.89 -13.21
C TRP A 116 9.46 1.42 -12.14
N VAL A 117 9.83 2.67 -12.22
CA VAL A 117 10.77 3.32 -11.31
C VAL A 117 10.06 4.32 -10.39
N THR A 118 10.61 4.49 -9.19
CA THR A 118 10.11 5.50 -8.26
C THR A 118 10.91 6.78 -8.39
N ASN A 119 10.25 7.92 -8.18
CA ASN A 119 10.88 9.24 -8.22
C ASN A 119 12.12 9.34 -7.32
N GLN A 120 12.09 8.71 -6.14
CA GLN A 120 13.23 8.68 -5.21
C GLN A 120 14.45 7.93 -5.81
N LYS A 121 14.24 6.86 -6.57
CA LYS A 121 15.34 6.12 -7.21
C LYS A 121 16.03 6.97 -8.27
N ILE A 122 15.27 7.68 -9.09
CA ILE A 122 15.85 8.57 -10.11
C ILE A 122 16.57 9.76 -9.46
N GLY A 123 15.98 10.38 -8.44
CA GLY A 123 16.61 11.46 -7.68
C GLY A 123 17.92 11.03 -7.00
N SER A 124 18.03 9.78 -6.52
CA SER A 124 19.28 9.26 -5.94
C SER A 124 20.39 9.00 -6.97
N LEU A 125 20.05 8.94 -8.26
CA LEU A 125 20.98 8.78 -9.39
C LEU A 125 21.30 10.12 -10.07
N ASN A 126 20.87 11.26 -9.50
CA ASN A 126 20.95 12.60 -10.12
C ASN A 126 20.32 12.66 -11.52
N GLY A 127 19.34 11.79 -11.80
CA GLY A 127 18.60 11.77 -13.06
C GLY A 127 17.70 13.00 -13.18
N SER A 128 17.74 13.67 -14.34
CA SER A 128 16.92 14.87 -14.64
C SER A 128 15.52 14.54 -15.18
N ASN A 129 15.30 13.29 -15.60
CA ASN A 129 14.06 12.86 -16.26
C ASN A 129 12.96 12.50 -15.24
N VAL A 130 12.48 13.50 -14.51
CA VAL A 130 11.40 13.38 -13.53
C VAL A 130 10.40 14.50 -13.73
N PRO A 131 9.09 14.24 -13.56
CA PRO A 131 8.09 15.29 -13.61
C PRO A 131 8.32 16.34 -12.52
N ALA A 132 7.96 17.58 -12.79
CA ALA A 132 7.97 18.64 -11.79
C ALA A 132 7.18 18.20 -10.55
N LYS A 133 7.67 18.52 -9.36
CA LYS A 133 7.02 18.20 -8.10
C LYS A 133 5.71 18.97 -8.00
N THR A 134 4.61 18.32 -8.33
CA THR A 134 3.26 18.88 -8.22
C THR A 134 2.40 17.99 -7.33
N ASN A 135 1.47 18.61 -6.58
CA ASN A 135 0.46 17.87 -5.82
C ASN A 135 -0.67 17.39 -6.76
N PHE A 136 -0.33 16.57 -7.75
CA PHE A 136 -1.24 16.16 -8.83
C PHE A 136 -2.42 15.28 -8.35
N GLN A 137 -2.32 14.73 -7.15
CA GLN A 137 -3.39 13.94 -6.51
C GLN A 137 -4.22 14.74 -5.52
N ASN A 138 -3.98 16.05 -5.39
CA ASN A 138 -4.70 16.95 -4.48
C ASN A 138 -4.69 16.49 -3.01
N PHE A 139 -3.57 15.94 -2.54
CA PHE A 139 -3.40 15.59 -1.12
C PHE A 139 -3.53 16.82 -0.22
N ARG A 140 -4.05 16.64 1.00
CA ARG A 140 -4.19 17.68 2.01
C ARG A 140 -3.19 17.47 3.16
N GLY A 141 -2.84 18.56 3.86
CA GLY A 141 -2.00 18.50 5.06
C GLY A 141 -0.52 18.24 4.79
N LEU A 142 0.12 17.43 5.65
CA LEU A 142 1.55 17.12 5.59
C LEU A 142 1.95 16.38 4.29
N GLU A 143 1.07 15.51 3.80
CA GLU A 143 1.28 14.77 2.54
C GLU A 143 1.33 15.69 1.32
N ALA A 144 0.57 16.78 1.32
CA ALA A 144 0.64 17.82 0.29
C ALA A 144 1.95 18.62 0.37
N ARG A 145 2.45 18.90 1.58
CA ARG A 145 3.67 19.70 1.82
C ARG A 145 4.96 18.92 1.58
N THR A 146 4.97 17.64 1.92
CA THR A 146 6.13 16.76 1.69
C THR A 146 6.16 16.24 0.26
N GLY A 147 5.08 16.45 -0.51
CA GLY A 147 4.76 15.81 -1.77
C GLY A 147 5.15 14.36 -1.64
N LYS A 148 4.23 13.40 -1.53
CA LYS A 148 4.63 11.99 -1.39
C LYS A 148 5.78 11.72 -2.36
N SER A 149 7.00 11.93 -1.90
CA SER A 149 8.21 12.06 -2.73
C SER A 149 8.59 10.74 -3.40
N ASN A 150 7.78 9.69 -3.18
CA ASN A 150 8.06 8.34 -3.64
C ASN A 150 6.84 7.74 -4.37
N PHE A 151 6.37 8.41 -5.43
CA PHE A 151 5.38 7.83 -6.34
C PHE A 151 6.06 7.05 -7.48
N ASP A 152 5.35 6.09 -8.04
CA ASP A 152 5.78 5.39 -9.25
C ASP A 152 5.57 6.31 -10.46
N ILE A 153 6.59 6.48 -11.29
CA ILE A 153 6.52 7.37 -12.46
C ILE A 153 5.42 6.92 -13.43
N SER A 154 5.23 5.62 -13.59
CA SER A 154 4.14 5.07 -14.41
C SER A 154 2.75 5.47 -13.88
N GLU A 155 2.59 5.70 -12.56
CA GLU A 155 1.34 6.21 -11.99
C GLU A 155 1.01 7.61 -12.51
N TRP A 156 2.00 8.51 -12.48
CA TRP A 156 1.85 9.87 -13.00
C TRP A 156 1.54 9.87 -14.51
N MET A 157 2.32 9.10 -15.28
CA MET A 157 2.16 9.00 -16.73
C MET A 157 0.77 8.49 -17.12
N LEU A 158 0.28 7.43 -16.47
CA LEU A 158 -1.06 6.89 -16.70
C LEU A 158 -2.16 7.90 -16.37
N ILE A 159 -2.02 8.65 -15.27
CA ILE A 159 -2.97 9.70 -14.90
C ILE A 159 -3.00 10.82 -15.96
N GLN A 160 -1.85 11.22 -16.52
CA GLN A 160 -1.82 12.21 -17.61
C GLN A 160 -2.55 11.68 -18.86
N LEU A 161 -2.33 10.41 -19.23
CA LEU A 161 -3.04 9.80 -20.37
C LEU A 161 -4.55 9.73 -20.12
N VAL A 162 -5.00 9.33 -18.92
CA VAL A 162 -6.43 9.33 -18.55
C VAL A 162 -7.04 10.73 -18.67
N ARG A 163 -6.32 11.76 -18.22
CA ARG A 163 -6.75 13.17 -18.35
C ARG A 163 -6.86 13.61 -19.82
N ALA A 164 -5.84 13.32 -20.60
CA ALA A 164 -5.80 13.70 -22.01
C ALA A 164 -6.85 12.98 -22.86
N LEU A 165 -7.31 11.81 -22.41
CA LEU A 165 -8.37 11.01 -23.06
C LEU A 165 -9.78 11.30 -22.50
N HIS A 166 -9.94 12.30 -21.63
CA HIS A 166 -11.23 12.62 -21.04
C HIS A 166 -12.30 12.90 -22.12
N GLY A 167 -13.42 12.18 -22.04
CA GLY A 167 -14.51 12.30 -23.01
C GLY A 167 -14.26 11.64 -24.36
N ARG A 168 -13.13 10.93 -24.54
CA ARG A 168 -12.78 10.21 -25.77
C ARG A 168 -13.02 8.72 -25.64
N ARG A 169 -13.57 8.09 -26.69
CA ARG A 169 -13.55 6.62 -26.81
C ARG A 169 -12.12 6.16 -27.04
N ALA A 170 -11.58 5.48 -26.03
CA ALA A 170 -10.23 4.96 -26.07
C ALA A 170 -10.10 3.74 -25.16
N THR A 171 -9.13 2.89 -25.45
CA THR A 171 -8.72 1.80 -24.55
C THR A 171 -7.28 2.04 -24.11
N ILE A 172 -7.04 2.03 -22.80
CA ILE A 172 -5.70 1.95 -22.22
C ILE A 172 -5.41 0.48 -21.90
N ALA A 173 -4.32 -0.06 -22.45
CA ALA A 173 -3.86 -1.44 -22.21
C ALA A 173 -2.36 -1.39 -21.86
N MET A 174 -2.04 -1.24 -20.56
CA MET A 174 -0.69 -0.91 -20.12
C MET A 174 -0.17 -1.91 -19.08
N LEU A 175 1.05 -2.41 -19.31
CA LEU A 175 1.79 -3.13 -18.28
C LEU A 175 2.25 -2.15 -17.21
N CYS A 176 1.94 -2.47 -15.96
CA CYS A 176 2.36 -1.67 -14.81
C CYS A 176 2.35 -2.51 -13.53
N LYS A 177 2.84 -1.93 -12.44
CA LYS A 177 2.67 -2.56 -11.12
C LYS A 177 1.19 -2.61 -10.75
N THR A 178 0.75 -3.70 -10.14
CA THR A 178 -0.66 -3.88 -9.72
C THR A 178 -1.12 -2.75 -8.77
N GLY A 179 -0.22 -2.30 -7.88
CA GLY A 179 -0.49 -1.14 -7.02
C GLY A 179 -0.71 0.16 -7.80
N THR A 180 0.00 0.37 -8.91
CA THR A 180 -0.17 1.52 -9.81
C THR A 180 -1.53 1.44 -10.52
N ALA A 181 -1.88 0.30 -11.10
CA ALA A 181 -3.18 0.10 -11.75
C ALA A 181 -4.35 0.48 -10.83
N ARG A 182 -4.32 0.01 -9.57
CA ARG A 182 -5.34 0.34 -8.57
C ARG A 182 -5.45 1.83 -8.26
N LYS A 183 -4.31 2.52 -8.14
CA LYS A 183 -4.29 3.96 -7.86
C LYS A 183 -4.81 4.77 -9.05
N VAL A 184 -4.45 4.38 -10.27
CA VAL A 184 -4.94 5.01 -11.50
C VAL A 184 -6.46 4.84 -11.64
N LEU A 185 -6.99 3.63 -11.42
CA LEU A 185 -8.43 3.38 -11.45
C LEU A 185 -9.16 4.18 -10.37
N ARG A 186 -8.64 4.19 -9.12
CA ARG A 186 -9.22 5.03 -8.06
C ARG A 186 -9.25 6.50 -8.46
N TYR A 187 -8.13 7.03 -8.99
CA TYR A 187 -8.05 8.40 -9.46
C TYR A 187 -9.11 8.67 -10.54
N ALA A 188 -9.19 7.80 -11.57
CA ALA A 188 -10.13 7.95 -12.67
C ALA A 188 -11.58 7.97 -12.19
N TRP A 189 -11.96 7.04 -11.31
CA TRP A 189 -13.32 6.98 -10.76
C TRP A 189 -13.68 8.14 -9.83
N GLN A 190 -12.71 8.70 -9.12
CA GLN A 190 -12.92 9.84 -8.23
C GLN A 190 -12.94 11.19 -8.96
N ASN A 191 -12.41 11.26 -10.19
CA ASN A 191 -12.24 12.50 -10.95
C ASN A 191 -12.92 12.46 -12.33
N ASP A 192 -14.05 11.77 -12.45
CA ASP A 192 -14.84 11.63 -13.71
C ASP A 192 -14.00 11.19 -14.90
N GLY A 193 -13.15 10.19 -14.71
CA GLY A 193 -12.30 9.65 -15.78
C GLY A 193 -13.07 8.87 -16.85
N ARG A 194 -14.41 8.78 -16.75
CA ARG A 194 -15.33 8.10 -17.69
C ARG A 194 -14.84 6.71 -18.08
N VAL A 195 -14.59 5.89 -17.08
CA VAL A 195 -14.20 4.49 -17.27
C VAL A 195 -15.46 3.63 -17.40
N ALA A 196 -15.74 3.16 -18.60
CA ALA A 196 -16.90 2.31 -18.90
C ALA A 196 -16.71 0.90 -18.33
N LYS A 197 -15.52 0.33 -18.51
CA LYS A 197 -15.14 -1.01 -18.04
C LYS A 197 -13.64 -1.05 -17.75
N ALA A 198 -13.23 -1.82 -16.73
CA ALA A 198 -11.83 -2.05 -16.45
C ALA A 198 -11.56 -3.52 -16.10
N ALA A 199 -10.33 -3.97 -16.44
CA ALA A 199 -9.83 -5.29 -16.10
C ALA A 199 -8.35 -5.24 -15.71
N ILE A 200 -7.93 -6.11 -14.82
CA ILE A 200 -6.55 -6.30 -14.38
C ILE A 200 -6.19 -7.77 -14.58
N TYR A 201 -5.18 -8.03 -15.41
CA TYR A 201 -4.63 -9.37 -15.65
C TYR A 201 -3.27 -9.46 -14.98
N THR A 202 -3.09 -10.40 -14.04
CA THR A 202 -1.81 -10.59 -13.35
C THR A 202 -0.73 -11.08 -14.33
N ILE A 203 0.49 -10.58 -14.17
CA ILE A 203 1.65 -10.92 -14.99
C ILE A 203 2.77 -11.43 -14.08
N ASP A 204 3.45 -12.51 -14.47
CA ASP A 204 4.67 -12.95 -13.80
C ASP A 204 5.86 -12.03 -14.19
N ALA A 205 6.03 -10.97 -13.39
CA ALA A 205 7.11 -10.01 -13.61
C ALA A 205 8.52 -10.64 -13.46
N LYS A 206 8.64 -11.71 -12.69
CA LYS A 206 9.92 -12.39 -12.52
C LYS A 206 10.29 -13.18 -13.78
N ALA A 207 9.34 -13.89 -14.37
CA ALA A 207 9.56 -14.65 -15.60
C ALA A 207 9.86 -13.72 -16.81
N HIS A 208 9.11 -12.62 -16.96
CA HIS A 208 9.23 -11.76 -18.13
C HIS A 208 10.31 -10.67 -18.01
N PHE A 209 10.56 -10.15 -16.80
CA PHE A 209 11.40 -8.96 -16.58
C PHE A 209 12.50 -9.16 -15.54
N ASN A 210 12.59 -10.36 -14.94
CA ASN A 210 13.47 -10.65 -13.78
C ASN A 210 13.26 -9.64 -12.61
N ALA A 211 12.01 -9.18 -12.43
CA ALA A 211 11.65 -8.19 -11.43
C ALA A 211 10.80 -8.82 -10.32
N SER A 212 11.21 -8.63 -9.06
CA SER A 212 10.47 -9.11 -7.88
C SER A 212 9.40 -8.09 -7.46
N VAL A 213 8.41 -7.88 -8.32
CA VAL A 213 7.27 -6.97 -8.09
C VAL A 213 5.98 -7.61 -8.59
N GLU A 214 4.88 -7.27 -7.96
CA GLU A 214 3.54 -7.63 -8.47
C GLU A 214 3.20 -6.74 -9.66
N ALA A 215 2.99 -7.33 -10.83
CA ALA A 215 2.71 -6.63 -12.08
C ALA A 215 1.42 -7.13 -12.73
N CYS A 216 0.86 -6.31 -13.59
CA CYS A 216 -0.36 -6.61 -14.32
C CYS A 216 -0.41 -5.90 -15.68
N LEU A 217 -1.29 -6.41 -16.53
CA LEU A 217 -1.87 -5.63 -17.61
C LEU A 217 -3.13 -4.95 -17.10
N LEU A 218 -3.15 -3.63 -17.09
CA LEU A 218 -4.36 -2.82 -16.90
C LEU A 218 -5.03 -2.60 -18.22
N VAL A 219 -6.28 -3.03 -18.37
CA VAL A 219 -7.15 -2.70 -19.50
C VAL A 219 -8.26 -1.80 -19.00
N ALA A 220 -8.40 -0.59 -19.54
CA ALA A 220 -9.46 0.35 -19.17
C ALA A 220 -10.09 0.96 -20.43
N HIS A 221 -11.40 0.78 -20.59
CA HIS A 221 -12.18 1.38 -21.66
C HIS A 221 -12.74 2.71 -21.19
N LEU A 222 -12.40 3.78 -21.92
CA LEU A 222 -12.74 5.16 -21.59
C LEU A 222 -13.82 5.72 -22.56
N GLY A 223 -14.42 6.85 -22.18
CA GLY A 223 -15.39 7.61 -22.97
C GLY A 223 -16.80 7.59 -22.41
N GLU A 224 -17.15 6.55 -21.70
CA GLU A 224 -18.46 6.40 -21.04
C GLU A 224 -18.28 6.15 -19.56
N THR A 225 -19.27 6.52 -18.75
CA THR A 225 -19.26 6.24 -17.31
C THR A 225 -19.86 4.86 -17.05
N GLY A 226 -19.08 3.98 -16.45
CA GLY A 226 -19.50 2.67 -15.99
C GLY A 226 -19.55 2.54 -14.47
N ALA A 227 -19.72 1.32 -14.00
CA ALA A 227 -19.53 1.01 -12.58
C ALA A 227 -18.05 1.24 -12.19
N ALA A 228 -17.83 1.84 -11.02
CA ALA A 228 -16.48 2.02 -10.48
C ALA A 228 -15.90 0.68 -9.97
N GLU A 229 -15.78 -0.28 -10.87
CA GLU A 229 -15.36 -1.65 -10.63
C GLU A 229 -14.40 -2.13 -11.72
N ALA A 230 -13.50 -3.06 -11.37
CA ALA A 230 -12.63 -3.73 -12.33
C ALA A 230 -12.58 -5.23 -12.06
N GLU A 231 -12.64 -6.02 -13.12
CA GLU A 231 -12.47 -7.47 -13.07
C GLU A 231 -10.99 -7.81 -12.90
N VAL A 232 -10.68 -8.76 -12.02
CA VAL A 232 -9.31 -9.22 -11.78
C VAL A 232 -9.17 -10.65 -12.25
N PHE A 233 -8.18 -10.90 -13.11
CA PHE A 233 -7.88 -12.21 -13.68
C PHE A 233 -6.51 -12.70 -13.21
N GLU A 234 -6.36 -14.00 -13.01
CA GLU A 234 -5.13 -14.60 -12.51
C GLU A 234 -3.96 -14.47 -13.51
N ASN A 235 -4.26 -14.49 -14.80
CA ASN A 235 -3.28 -14.34 -15.89
C ASN A 235 -3.97 -13.92 -17.20
N LEU A 236 -3.19 -13.71 -18.27
CA LEU A 236 -3.70 -13.27 -19.58
C LEU A 236 -4.60 -14.31 -20.28
N SER A 237 -4.45 -15.60 -19.98
CA SER A 237 -5.26 -16.68 -20.57
C SER A 237 -6.55 -16.97 -19.80
N SER A 238 -6.71 -16.42 -18.59
CA SER A 238 -7.90 -16.61 -17.77
C SER A 238 -9.14 -16.02 -18.45
N ARG A 239 -10.24 -16.79 -18.48
CA ARG A 239 -11.52 -16.39 -19.09
C ARG A 239 -12.54 -15.89 -18.07
N THR A 240 -12.39 -16.30 -16.83
CA THR A 240 -13.28 -15.90 -15.72
C THR A 240 -12.50 -15.07 -14.71
N PRO A 241 -13.05 -13.94 -14.24
CA PRO A 241 -12.40 -13.17 -13.20
C PRO A 241 -12.40 -13.94 -11.87
N CYS A 242 -11.27 -13.92 -11.17
CA CYS A 242 -11.17 -14.51 -9.83
C CYS A 242 -11.83 -13.62 -8.76
N ARG A 243 -11.89 -12.32 -8.98
CA ARG A 243 -12.56 -11.34 -8.11
C ARG A 243 -12.88 -10.06 -8.88
N ARG A 244 -13.62 -9.16 -8.22
CA ARG A 244 -13.92 -7.83 -8.75
C ARG A 244 -13.61 -6.80 -7.68
N LEU A 245 -12.59 -5.98 -7.91
CA LEU A 245 -12.32 -4.83 -7.07
C LEU A 245 -13.25 -3.66 -7.41
N GLY A 246 -13.43 -2.73 -6.49
CA GLY A 246 -14.28 -1.57 -6.74
C GLY A 246 -14.10 -0.45 -5.75
N LEU A 247 -14.71 0.71 -6.07
CA LEU A 247 -14.73 1.87 -5.20
C LEU A 247 -15.93 1.80 -4.25
N ALA A 248 -15.67 1.86 -2.95
CA ALA A 248 -16.65 1.94 -1.88
C ALA A 248 -16.49 3.28 -1.16
N GLY A 249 -17.36 4.24 -1.47
CA GLY A 249 -17.17 5.63 -1.05
C GLY A 249 -15.84 6.20 -1.61
N GLN A 250 -14.92 6.55 -0.73
CA GLN A 250 -13.59 7.05 -1.10
C GLN A 250 -12.50 5.95 -1.11
N ASN A 251 -12.84 4.74 -0.69
CA ASN A 251 -11.89 3.66 -0.50
C ASN A 251 -12.03 2.60 -1.60
N LEU A 252 -10.90 2.13 -2.09
CA LEU A 252 -10.85 0.97 -2.95
C LEU A 252 -10.90 -0.30 -2.09
N VAL A 253 -11.72 -1.28 -2.50
CA VAL A 253 -11.85 -2.58 -1.85
C VAL A 253 -11.50 -3.71 -2.83
N ALA A 254 -10.95 -4.78 -2.30
CA ALA A 254 -10.42 -5.87 -3.14
C ALA A 254 -11.52 -6.78 -3.71
N ASP A 255 -12.63 -6.96 -2.97
CA ASP A 255 -13.82 -7.66 -3.45
C ASP A 255 -15.07 -6.84 -3.14
N ILE A 256 -15.56 -6.13 -4.16
CA ILE A 256 -16.73 -5.25 -4.03
C ILE A 256 -18.03 -6.04 -3.80
N LYS A 257 -18.13 -7.27 -4.29
CA LYS A 257 -19.31 -8.10 -4.10
C LYS A 257 -19.45 -8.53 -2.64
N THR A 258 -18.38 -9.07 -2.07
CA THR A 258 -18.33 -9.44 -0.65
C THR A 258 -18.48 -8.23 0.25
N TYR A 259 -17.81 -7.13 -0.09
CA TYR A 259 -17.94 -5.87 0.65
C TYR A 259 -19.39 -5.38 0.72
N ARG A 260 -20.15 -5.38 -0.39
CA ARG A 260 -21.56 -4.95 -0.40
C ARG A 260 -22.44 -5.81 0.49
N ARG A 261 -22.18 -7.12 0.54
CA ARG A 261 -22.89 -8.04 1.41
C ARG A 261 -22.63 -7.79 2.89
N LEU A 262 -21.38 -7.45 3.23
CA LEU A 262 -20.90 -7.30 4.62
C LEU A 262 -20.69 -5.85 5.05
N ARG A 263 -21.12 -4.88 4.28
CA ARG A 263 -20.85 -3.45 4.55
C ARG A 263 -21.41 -2.95 5.89
N HIS A 264 -22.39 -3.62 6.46
CA HIS A 264 -22.94 -3.31 7.78
C HIS A 264 -21.94 -3.58 8.92
N LEU A 265 -20.87 -4.36 8.64
CA LEU A 265 -19.76 -4.60 9.55
C LEU A 265 -18.74 -3.46 9.53
N GLU A 266 -18.87 -2.50 8.59
CA GLU A 266 -18.00 -1.33 8.55
C GLU A 266 -18.44 -0.28 9.57
N GLY A 267 -17.46 0.29 10.25
CA GLY A 267 -17.71 1.36 11.22
C GLY A 267 -16.41 1.79 11.89
N LEU A 268 -16.51 2.23 13.13
CA LEU A 268 -15.36 2.62 13.92
C LEU A 268 -15.01 1.52 14.90
N CYS A 269 -13.76 1.08 14.88
CA CYS A 269 -13.24 0.20 15.92
C CYS A 269 -13.22 0.93 17.26
N PRO A 270 -13.81 0.36 18.34
CA PRO A 270 -13.84 1.02 19.65
C PRO A 270 -12.49 1.03 20.37
N TYR A 271 -11.47 0.37 19.82
CA TYR A 271 -10.11 0.31 20.33
C TYR A 271 -9.13 0.97 19.36
N GLN A 272 -8.03 1.48 19.90
CA GLN A 272 -7.00 2.12 19.10
C GLN A 272 -5.92 1.11 18.69
N TRP A 273 -5.84 0.81 17.40
CA TRP A 273 -4.77 0.01 16.84
C TRP A 273 -3.42 0.71 16.91
N ARG A 274 -2.40 -0.02 17.28
CA ARG A 274 -1.01 0.46 17.39
C ARG A 274 -0.08 -0.40 16.57
N SER A 275 0.97 0.19 16.02
CA SER A 275 2.10 -0.56 15.45
C SER A 275 3.08 -0.93 16.56
N GLY A 276 3.84 -2.00 16.36
CA GLY A 276 4.92 -2.39 17.25
C GLY A 276 6.11 -1.43 17.21
N VAL A 277 7.14 -1.75 17.98
CA VAL A 277 8.31 -0.91 18.15
C VAL A 277 9.20 -0.88 16.92
N LYS A 278 9.71 0.31 16.61
CA LYS A 278 10.65 0.56 15.52
C LYS A 278 11.97 1.06 16.10
N HIS A 279 13.05 0.34 15.83
CA HIS A 279 14.40 0.70 16.29
C HIS A 279 15.44 0.71 15.15
N ASP A 280 15.15 0.10 14.01
CA ASP A 280 15.99 0.02 12.79
C ASP A 280 17.44 -0.45 13.04
N CYS A 281 17.68 -1.23 14.11
CA CYS A 281 18.97 -1.79 14.48
C CYS A 281 18.82 -3.23 15.01
N SER A 282 18.17 -4.09 14.23
CA SER A 282 17.81 -5.46 14.67
C SER A 282 19.03 -6.36 14.96
N SER A 283 20.20 -6.07 14.37
CA SER A 283 21.42 -6.84 14.60
C SER A 283 21.97 -6.68 16.04
N VAL A 284 21.64 -5.57 16.70
CA VAL A 284 22.10 -5.23 18.04
C VAL A 284 20.96 -5.34 19.08
N MET A 285 19.77 -4.84 18.71
CA MET A 285 18.64 -4.71 19.65
C MET A 285 17.89 -6.01 19.91
N GLU A 286 17.90 -6.95 18.95
CA GLU A 286 17.18 -8.20 19.08
C GLU A 286 18.12 -9.32 19.52
N LEU A 287 17.77 -9.97 20.61
CA LEU A 287 18.57 -11.02 21.23
C LEU A 287 17.80 -12.33 21.24
N THR A 288 18.49 -13.43 20.99
CA THR A 288 17.94 -14.78 21.07
C THR A 288 18.74 -15.58 22.10
N PRO A 289 18.10 -16.27 23.06
CA PRO A 289 18.82 -17.17 23.97
C PRO A 289 19.30 -18.41 23.20
N ASP A 290 20.51 -18.86 23.51
CA ASP A 290 21.01 -20.16 23.09
C ASP A 290 20.44 -21.29 23.99
N GLU A 291 20.90 -22.52 23.78
CA GLU A 291 20.47 -23.69 24.55
C GLU A 291 20.84 -23.60 26.04
N ALA A 292 21.91 -22.89 26.36
CA ALA A 292 22.34 -22.64 27.75
C ALA A 292 21.64 -21.42 28.38
N GLY A 293 20.77 -20.71 27.62
CA GLY A 293 20.07 -19.52 28.05
C GLY A 293 20.89 -18.23 27.96
N VAL A 294 22.08 -18.27 27.34
CA VAL A 294 22.91 -17.09 27.08
C VAL A 294 22.33 -16.34 25.90
N PHE A 295 22.13 -15.03 26.06
CA PHE A 295 21.58 -14.20 24.99
C PHE A 295 22.64 -13.84 23.95
N GLN A 296 22.30 -14.00 22.67
CA GLN A 296 23.14 -13.62 21.55
C GLN A 296 22.41 -12.63 20.65
N ASN A 297 23.17 -11.67 20.10
CA ASN A 297 22.69 -10.79 19.04
C ASN A 297 22.91 -11.44 17.66
N LYS A 298 22.44 -10.78 16.57
CA LYS A 298 22.61 -11.30 15.21
C LYS A 298 24.05 -11.16 14.66
N LEU A 299 24.96 -10.60 15.43
CA LEU A 299 26.40 -10.54 15.10
C LEU A 299 27.18 -11.74 15.66
N GLY A 300 26.50 -12.63 16.42
CA GLY A 300 27.10 -13.78 17.06
C GLY A 300 27.77 -13.45 18.41
N GLU A 301 27.50 -12.27 18.97
CA GLU A 301 28.10 -11.84 20.24
C GLU A 301 27.22 -12.26 21.41
N ASN A 302 27.84 -12.79 22.47
CA ASN A 302 27.17 -13.01 23.76
C ASN A 302 26.89 -11.69 24.45
N VAL A 303 25.64 -11.47 24.84
CA VAL A 303 25.16 -10.20 25.38
C VAL A 303 24.75 -10.32 26.83
N LEU A 304 25.51 -9.66 27.68
CA LEU A 304 25.24 -9.60 29.12
C LEU A 304 24.66 -8.22 29.46
N VAL A 305 23.34 -8.13 29.54
CA VAL A 305 22.59 -6.91 29.87
C VAL A 305 21.57 -7.16 30.95
N GLU A 306 21.12 -6.11 31.62
CA GLU A 306 20.13 -6.19 32.68
C GLU A 306 18.81 -6.79 32.16
N SER A 307 18.19 -7.63 33.00
CA SER A 307 16.93 -8.27 32.65
C SER A 307 15.81 -7.26 32.44
N GLU A 308 15.83 -6.15 33.15
CA GLU A 308 14.79 -5.09 33.03
C GLU A 308 14.76 -4.41 31.66
N SER A 309 15.90 -4.38 30.94
CA SER A 309 15.98 -3.84 29.57
C SER A 309 15.45 -4.80 28.50
N ARG A 310 15.27 -6.08 28.81
CA ARG A 310 14.90 -7.12 27.84
C ARG A 310 13.41 -7.41 27.90
N TYR A 311 12.71 -7.31 26.79
CA TYR A 311 11.29 -7.65 26.65
C TYR A 311 11.09 -8.72 25.60
N PRO A 312 10.21 -9.72 25.84
CA PRO A 312 9.86 -10.72 24.84
C PRO A 312 9.35 -10.06 23.57
N LEU A 313 9.78 -10.53 22.39
CA LEU A 313 9.45 -9.93 21.08
C LEU A 313 8.84 -10.96 20.13
N LEU A 314 7.67 -10.65 19.58
CA LEU A 314 7.06 -11.33 18.44
C LEU A 314 7.17 -10.47 17.17
N LYS A 315 7.30 -11.15 16.03
CA LYS A 315 7.34 -10.55 14.71
C LYS A 315 6.18 -11.01 13.82
N CYS A 316 6.01 -10.37 12.68
CA CYS A 316 4.99 -10.73 11.71
C CYS A 316 4.97 -12.23 11.37
N SER A 317 6.14 -12.84 11.17
CA SER A 317 6.24 -14.27 10.87
C SER A 317 5.76 -15.16 12.01
N ASP A 318 6.00 -14.74 13.26
CA ASP A 318 5.54 -15.50 14.43
C ASP A 318 4.01 -15.47 14.51
N LEU A 319 3.41 -14.26 14.38
CA LEU A 319 1.95 -14.09 14.39
C LEU A 319 1.28 -14.83 13.24
N ALA A 320 1.85 -14.76 12.05
CA ALA A 320 1.33 -15.45 10.88
C ALA A 320 1.28 -16.98 11.06
N ASN A 321 2.28 -17.53 11.75
CA ASN A 321 2.35 -18.95 12.08
C ASN A 321 1.57 -19.32 13.35
N GLY A 322 0.82 -18.39 13.95
CA GLY A 322 0.01 -18.63 15.14
C GLY A 322 0.83 -18.72 16.44
N ILE A 323 2.08 -18.25 16.42
CA ILE A 323 2.97 -18.31 17.59
C ILE A 323 2.67 -17.10 18.48
N ASN A 324 2.38 -17.36 19.75
CA ASN A 324 2.17 -16.35 20.79
C ASN A 324 3.21 -16.39 21.93
N VAL A 325 4.14 -17.34 21.88
CA VAL A 325 5.27 -17.44 22.83
C VAL A 325 6.57 -17.06 22.11
N PRO A 326 7.18 -15.92 22.45
CA PRO A 326 8.39 -15.44 21.79
C PRO A 326 9.61 -16.31 22.07
N LYS A 327 10.44 -16.52 21.05
CA LYS A 327 11.77 -17.15 21.18
C LYS A 327 12.90 -16.13 21.28
N ARG A 328 12.60 -14.84 21.19
CA ARG A 328 13.56 -13.73 21.19
C ARG A 328 13.08 -12.60 22.08
N CYS A 329 13.99 -11.70 22.40
CA CYS A 329 13.64 -10.45 23.08
C CYS A 329 14.22 -9.23 22.33
N VAL A 330 13.73 -8.06 22.69
CA VAL A 330 14.23 -6.77 22.24
C VAL A 330 14.70 -5.96 23.44
N LEU A 331 15.79 -5.21 23.26
CA LEU A 331 16.22 -4.21 24.23
C LEU A 331 15.32 -2.99 24.15
N VAL A 332 14.84 -2.53 25.28
CA VAL A 332 13.99 -1.34 25.41
C VAL A 332 14.79 -0.24 26.06
N THR A 333 14.94 0.88 25.35
CA THR A 333 15.77 2.02 25.76
C THR A 333 14.97 3.16 26.38
N GLN A 334 13.65 3.17 26.18
CA GLN A 334 12.75 4.22 26.65
C GLN A 334 11.33 3.65 26.84
N LYS A 335 10.48 4.32 27.60
CA LYS A 335 9.08 3.93 27.76
C LYS A 335 8.13 4.71 26.85
N ARG A 336 8.47 5.94 26.52
CA ARG A 336 7.69 6.81 25.63
C ARG A 336 8.60 7.43 24.58
N VAL A 337 8.05 7.77 23.43
CA VAL A 337 8.77 8.50 22.39
C VAL A 337 9.21 9.86 22.95
N GLY A 338 10.52 10.12 22.88
CA GLY A 338 11.11 11.36 23.36
C GLY A 338 11.72 11.31 24.77
N ASP A 339 11.55 10.20 25.49
CA ASP A 339 12.28 10.02 26.76
C ASP A 339 13.79 10.10 26.52
N ASP A 340 14.50 10.69 27.49
CA ASP A 340 15.95 10.72 27.43
C ASP A 340 16.56 9.35 27.71
N THR A 341 17.28 8.83 26.73
CA THR A 341 17.94 7.52 26.83
C THR A 341 19.28 7.58 27.56
N MET A 342 19.81 8.78 27.86
CA MET A 342 21.05 8.93 28.62
C MET A 342 20.94 8.38 30.04
N VAL A 343 19.73 8.37 30.62
CA VAL A 343 19.44 7.78 31.93
C VAL A 343 19.77 6.28 32.03
N LEU A 344 19.95 5.60 30.89
CA LEU A 344 20.35 4.19 30.86
C LEU A 344 21.77 3.98 31.44
N ALA A 345 22.63 4.99 31.34
CA ALA A 345 23.99 4.92 31.87
C ALA A 345 24.01 4.64 33.38
N GLU A 346 23.03 5.18 34.10
CA GLU A 346 22.90 5.01 35.56
C GLU A 346 22.02 3.79 35.94
N ARG A 347 20.89 3.64 35.23
CA ARG A 347 19.89 2.64 35.57
C ARG A 347 20.26 1.23 35.16
N VAL A 348 20.86 1.09 33.97
CA VAL A 348 21.20 -0.20 33.33
C VAL A 348 22.57 -0.12 32.67
N PRO A 349 23.64 0.02 33.45
CA PRO A 349 24.96 0.37 32.93
C PRO A 349 25.55 -0.69 31.98
N ARG A 350 25.23 -1.96 32.13
CA ARG A 350 25.68 -3.01 31.20
C ARG A 350 24.98 -2.84 29.85
N THR A 351 23.66 -2.58 29.83
CA THR A 351 22.88 -2.30 28.61
C THR A 351 23.42 -1.05 27.92
N TRP A 352 23.70 0.01 28.70
CA TRP A 352 24.29 1.23 28.15
C TRP A 352 25.64 0.97 27.49
N THR A 353 26.56 0.28 28.19
CA THR A 353 27.89 -0.05 27.67
C THR A 353 27.80 -0.87 26.39
N TYR A 354 26.92 -1.88 26.38
CA TYR A 354 26.68 -2.69 25.18
C TYR A 354 26.16 -1.86 23.99
N LEU A 355 25.15 -1.03 24.20
CA LEU A 355 24.58 -0.19 23.15
C LEU A 355 25.59 0.85 22.64
N ASN A 356 26.36 1.45 23.55
CA ASN A 356 27.36 2.45 23.20
C ASN A 356 28.53 1.84 22.41
N GLY A 357 28.91 0.59 22.70
CA GLY A 357 29.87 -0.17 21.90
C GLY A 357 29.42 -0.37 20.44
N HIS A 358 28.13 -0.31 20.19
CA HIS A 358 27.55 -0.45 18.84
C HIS A 358 27.04 0.86 18.24
N ARG A 359 27.42 2.02 18.79
CA ARG A 359 26.89 3.33 18.42
C ARG A 359 26.91 3.60 16.93
N ALA A 360 27.99 3.22 16.23
CA ALA A 360 28.12 3.40 14.79
C ALA A 360 26.99 2.73 13.97
N LYS A 361 26.42 1.61 14.47
CA LYS A 361 25.27 0.95 13.80
C LYS A 361 23.96 1.74 13.98
N PHE A 362 23.80 2.42 15.09
CA PHE A 362 22.65 3.30 15.35
C PHE A 362 22.75 4.58 14.51
N ASP A 363 23.94 5.15 14.43
CA ASP A 363 24.20 6.36 13.64
C ASP A 363 24.04 6.11 12.13
N ALA A 364 24.26 4.88 11.67
CA ALA A 364 24.05 4.44 10.28
C ALA A 364 22.56 4.15 9.93
N ARG A 365 21.60 4.35 10.84
CA ARG A 365 20.17 4.17 10.55
C ARG A 365 19.71 5.14 9.47
N LYS A 366 19.04 4.62 8.43
CA LYS A 366 18.67 5.39 7.23
C LYS A 366 17.45 6.29 7.41
N SER A 367 16.61 6.03 8.42
CA SER A 367 15.37 6.76 8.60
C SER A 367 15.61 8.12 9.27
N SER A 368 15.12 9.19 8.66
CA SER A 368 15.23 10.56 9.18
C SER A 368 14.51 10.80 10.50
N ILE A 369 13.64 9.85 10.94
CA ILE A 369 12.96 9.97 12.24
C ILE A 369 13.91 9.95 13.43
N TYR A 370 15.14 9.43 13.25
CA TYR A 370 16.17 9.36 14.29
C TYR A 370 17.04 10.62 14.35
N ASN A 371 16.93 11.51 13.35
CA ASN A 371 17.71 12.74 13.32
C ASN A 371 17.35 13.65 14.51
N ALA A 372 18.36 14.21 15.16
CA ALA A 372 18.21 15.06 16.33
C ALA A 372 17.42 14.41 17.50
N ARG A 373 17.54 13.09 17.67
CA ARG A 373 16.98 12.33 18.81
C ARG A 373 18.10 11.88 19.75
N THR A 374 17.68 11.52 20.98
CA THR A 374 18.58 10.89 21.95
C THR A 374 19.20 9.61 21.38
N PRO A 375 20.41 9.21 21.79
CA PRO A 375 21.03 7.97 21.36
C PRO A 375 20.10 6.77 21.60
N PHE A 376 20.13 5.79 20.68
CA PHE A 376 19.34 4.56 20.79
C PHE A 376 17.82 4.74 20.82
N ALA A 377 17.29 5.91 20.40
CA ALA A 377 15.87 6.20 20.38
C ALA A 377 15.06 5.14 19.61
N MET A 378 13.85 4.85 20.12
CA MET A 378 12.85 3.95 19.54
C MET A 378 11.56 4.73 19.23
N PHE A 379 10.76 4.20 18.29
CA PHE A 379 9.43 4.69 17.96
C PHE A 379 8.39 3.57 18.09
N GLY A 380 7.12 3.91 18.01
CA GLY A 380 6.04 2.92 18.23
C GLY A 380 6.02 2.40 19.65
N ILE A 381 6.43 3.21 20.62
CA ILE A 381 6.53 2.88 22.03
C ILE A 381 5.76 3.88 22.89
N GLY A 382 5.06 3.40 23.90
CA GLY A 382 4.25 4.16 24.84
C GLY A 382 3.65 3.23 25.89
N ASP A 383 2.80 3.73 26.78
CA ASP A 383 2.18 2.95 27.87
C ASP A 383 1.44 1.70 27.32
N TYR A 384 0.79 1.83 26.17
CA TYR A 384 0.14 0.74 25.46
C TYR A 384 1.07 -0.43 25.11
N THR A 385 2.36 -0.16 24.91
CA THR A 385 3.37 -1.19 24.59
C THR A 385 3.58 -2.15 25.76
N PHE A 386 3.35 -1.69 26.99
CA PHE A 386 3.60 -2.43 28.23
C PHE A 386 2.32 -3.02 28.85
N ALA A 387 1.16 -2.90 28.17
CA ALA A 387 -0.06 -3.58 28.59
C ALA A 387 0.16 -5.11 28.64
N ARG A 388 -0.47 -5.77 29.62
CA ARG A 388 -0.24 -7.20 29.87
C ARG A 388 -0.83 -8.12 28.80
N TRP A 389 -2.02 -7.77 28.30
CA TRP A 389 -2.79 -8.59 27.39
C TRP A 389 -2.89 -7.88 26.05
N LYS A 390 -2.73 -8.61 24.96
CA LYS A 390 -2.77 -8.01 23.63
C LYS A 390 -3.48 -8.92 22.63
N VAL A 391 -4.08 -8.32 21.63
CA VAL A 391 -4.55 -8.99 20.42
C VAL A 391 -3.75 -8.43 19.26
N ALA A 392 -3.04 -9.29 18.55
CA ALA A 392 -2.07 -8.86 17.55
C ALA A 392 -2.33 -9.52 16.18
N ILE A 393 -1.95 -8.81 15.12
CA ILE A 393 -2.03 -9.29 13.74
C ILE A 393 -0.78 -8.91 12.96
N SER A 394 -0.37 -9.76 12.03
CA SER A 394 0.70 -9.46 11.06
C SER A 394 0.22 -8.48 10.00
N GLY A 395 0.94 -7.36 9.80
CA GLY A 395 0.67 -6.41 8.71
C GLY A 395 1.13 -6.88 7.33
N LEU A 396 1.99 -7.91 7.26
CA LEU A 396 2.63 -8.36 6.01
C LEU A 396 1.98 -9.62 5.41
N HIS A 397 1.15 -10.34 6.17
CA HIS A 397 0.56 -11.61 5.73
C HIS A 397 -0.72 -11.40 4.94
N ARG A 398 -0.92 -12.30 3.95
CA ARG A 398 -2.07 -12.26 3.03
C ARG A 398 -3.36 -12.77 3.67
N HIS A 399 -3.24 -13.71 4.64
CA HIS A 399 -4.39 -14.29 5.34
C HIS A 399 -4.48 -13.69 6.74
N PRO A 400 -5.54 -12.93 7.05
CA PRO A 400 -5.74 -12.33 8.34
C PRO A 400 -5.88 -13.40 9.43
N ARG A 401 -5.14 -13.23 10.53
CA ARG A 401 -5.24 -14.05 11.72
C ARG A 401 -4.89 -13.23 12.94
N PHE A 402 -5.80 -13.11 13.87
CA PHE A 402 -5.58 -12.39 15.11
C PHE A 402 -5.14 -13.36 16.21
N ILE A 403 -4.11 -12.98 16.94
CA ILE A 403 -3.48 -13.82 17.96
C ILE A 403 -3.65 -13.15 19.31
N PHE A 404 -4.23 -13.90 20.29
CA PHE A 404 -4.18 -13.53 21.68
C PHE A 404 -2.76 -13.74 22.22
N VAL A 405 -2.20 -12.69 22.82
CA VAL A 405 -0.81 -12.70 23.32
C VAL A 405 -0.80 -12.36 24.82
N PRO A 406 -0.59 -13.36 25.69
CA PRO A 406 -0.45 -13.17 27.11
C PRO A 406 0.95 -12.69 27.48
N PRO A 407 1.17 -12.17 28.71
CA PRO A 407 2.51 -11.90 29.22
C PRO A 407 3.32 -13.19 29.39
N VAL A 408 4.62 -13.10 29.19
CA VAL A 408 5.56 -14.23 29.37
C VAL A 408 6.39 -14.01 30.62
N LYS A 409 6.32 -14.94 31.59
CA LYS A 409 6.99 -14.83 32.91
C LYS A 409 6.69 -13.45 33.56
N GLY A 410 5.43 -13.01 33.51
CA GLY A 410 4.97 -11.74 34.07
C GLY A 410 5.34 -10.49 33.25
N ARG A 411 6.08 -10.62 32.16
CA ARG A 411 6.48 -9.50 31.28
C ARG A 411 5.58 -9.35 30.08
N PRO A 412 5.18 -8.13 29.71
CA PRO A 412 4.45 -7.88 28.49
C PRO A 412 5.28 -8.25 27.25
N VAL A 413 4.63 -8.83 26.25
CA VAL A 413 5.24 -9.15 24.96
C VAL A 413 5.15 -7.93 24.05
N LEU A 414 6.25 -7.57 23.41
CA LEU A 414 6.35 -6.50 22.42
C LEU A 414 6.27 -7.07 21.00
N PHE A 415 6.03 -6.18 20.03
CA PHE A 415 5.98 -6.50 18.60
C PHE A 415 6.92 -5.59 17.83
N ASP A 416 7.40 -6.04 16.68
CA ASP A 416 8.10 -5.16 15.74
C ASP A 416 7.11 -4.25 14.95
N ASP A 417 7.61 -3.22 14.26
CA ASP A 417 6.81 -2.22 13.55
C ASP A 417 6.00 -2.75 12.35
N THR A 418 6.14 -4.03 12.04
CA THR A 418 5.37 -4.70 10.99
C THR A 418 4.11 -5.38 11.51
N CYS A 419 3.96 -5.47 12.83
CA CYS A 419 2.78 -5.99 13.50
C CYS A 419 1.87 -4.86 13.96
N TYR A 420 0.57 -5.13 14.00
CA TYR A 420 -0.42 -4.25 14.62
C TYR A 420 -1.08 -4.95 15.81
N PHE A 421 -1.43 -4.19 16.83
CA PHE A 421 -2.03 -4.77 18.03
C PHE A 421 -2.99 -3.83 18.75
N LEU A 422 -3.88 -4.44 19.52
CA LEU A 422 -4.70 -3.82 20.56
C LEU A 422 -4.12 -4.18 21.93
N SER A 423 -4.21 -3.28 22.90
CA SER A 423 -3.73 -3.45 24.27
C SER A 423 -4.90 -3.47 25.25
N PHE A 424 -4.82 -4.35 26.25
CA PHE A 424 -5.87 -4.58 27.24
C PHE A 424 -5.30 -4.71 28.65
N ASP A 425 -6.08 -4.25 29.62
CA ASP A 425 -5.80 -4.45 31.05
C ASP A 425 -6.48 -5.71 31.60
N ASN A 426 -7.48 -6.23 30.88
CA ASN A 426 -8.28 -7.39 31.23
C ASN A 426 -8.07 -8.54 30.22
N GLU A 427 -7.76 -9.73 30.74
CA GLU A 427 -7.54 -10.94 29.92
C GLU A 427 -8.81 -11.38 29.19
N GLN A 428 -9.93 -11.41 29.89
CA GLN A 428 -11.19 -11.89 29.32
C GLN A 428 -11.66 -11.00 28.17
N GLU A 429 -11.49 -9.69 28.32
CA GLU A 429 -11.75 -8.73 27.23
C GLU A 429 -10.88 -9.03 26.01
N ALA A 430 -9.57 -9.20 26.20
CA ALA A 430 -8.66 -9.51 25.11
C ALA A 430 -9.02 -10.83 24.40
N ARG A 431 -9.45 -11.85 25.14
CA ARG A 431 -9.88 -13.15 24.56
C ARG A 431 -11.14 -12.99 23.72
N VAL A 432 -12.18 -12.36 24.25
CA VAL A 432 -13.43 -12.16 23.51
C VAL A 432 -13.21 -11.29 22.27
N VAL A 433 -12.39 -10.25 22.36
CA VAL A 433 -12.03 -9.45 21.17
C VAL A 433 -11.27 -10.30 20.14
N THR A 434 -10.38 -11.20 20.60
CA THR A 434 -9.70 -12.14 19.69
C THR A 434 -10.68 -13.05 18.97
N ASP A 435 -11.67 -13.59 19.68
CA ASP A 435 -12.67 -14.49 19.11
C ASP A 435 -13.57 -13.76 18.10
N ILE A 436 -14.03 -12.54 18.42
CA ILE A 436 -14.80 -11.70 17.50
C ILE A 436 -14.00 -11.39 16.23
N LEU A 437 -12.73 -11.00 16.37
CA LEU A 437 -11.87 -10.66 15.23
C LEU A 437 -11.52 -11.89 14.36
N ASN A 438 -11.48 -13.10 14.92
CA ASN A 438 -11.27 -14.34 14.18
C ASN A 438 -12.58 -14.98 13.71
N SER A 439 -13.73 -14.37 13.97
CA SER A 439 -15.00 -14.87 13.48
C SER A 439 -15.05 -14.85 11.94
N LYS A 440 -15.77 -15.81 11.37
CA LYS A 440 -15.90 -15.92 9.91
C LYS A 440 -16.37 -14.60 9.24
N PRO A 441 -17.42 -13.90 9.74
CA PRO A 441 -17.83 -12.62 9.14
C PRO A 441 -16.73 -11.56 9.17
N CYS A 442 -15.97 -11.46 10.26
CA CYS A 442 -14.87 -10.50 10.36
C CYS A 442 -13.76 -10.78 9.34
N LEU A 443 -13.33 -12.05 9.25
CA LEU A 443 -12.25 -12.43 8.33
C LEU A 443 -12.68 -12.25 6.86
N GLU A 444 -13.89 -12.67 6.49
CA GLU A 444 -14.43 -12.43 5.14
C GLU A 444 -14.53 -10.93 4.81
N PHE A 445 -14.98 -10.12 5.76
CA PHE A 445 -15.06 -8.67 5.56
C PHE A 445 -13.67 -8.06 5.41
N LEU A 446 -12.71 -8.45 6.26
CA LEU A 446 -11.34 -7.97 6.19
C LEU A 446 -10.65 -8.36 4.87
N GLU A 447 -10.85 -9.61 4.40
CA GLU A 447 -10.35 -10.09 3.11
C GLU A 447 -10.94 -9.30 1.93
N ALA A 448 -12.19 -8.87 2.03
CA ALA A 448 -12.81 -8.02 1.01
C ALA A 448 -12.20 -6.61 0.96
N LEU A 449 -11.64 -6.12 2.06
CA LEU A 449 -11.01 -4.81 2.14
C LEU A 449 -9.57 -4.80 1.65
N ILE A 450 -8.79 -5.88 1.90
CA ILE A 450 -7.35 -5.91 1.71
C ILE A 450 -6.94 -6.41 0.33
N PHE A 451 -5.79 -5.93 -0.12
CA PHE A 451 -5.15 -6.39 -1.35
C PHE A 451 -3.96 -7.29 -0.98
N PRO A 452 -4.09 -8.63 -1.09
CA PRO A 452 -3.08 -9.57 -0.60
C PRO A 452 -1.73 -9.45 -1.31
N GLU A 453 -1.71 -8.90 -2.53
CA GLU A 453 -0.50 -8.63 -3.30
C GLU A 453 0.23 -7.34 -2.87
N SER A 454 -0.34 -6.56 -1.95
CA SER A 454 0.32 -5.38 -1.41
C SER A 454 1.46 -5.76 -0.47
N LYS A 455 2.53 -4.97 -0.43
CA LYS A 455 3.64 -5.17 0.52
C LYS A 455 3.18 -5.20 1.97
N ARG A 456 2.15 -4.41 2.32
CA ARG A 456 1.45 -4.40 3.62
C ARG A 456 -0.05 -4.44 3.33
N PRO A 457 -0.64 -5.61 3.19
CA PRO A 457 -2.07 -5.72 2.90
C PRO A 457 -2.94 -5.23 4.07
N ILE A 458 -2.52 -5.48 5.31
CA ILE A 458 -3.21 -5.05 6.51
C ILE A 458 -2.53 -3.78 7.05
N THR A 459 -3.32 -2.73 7.29
CA THR A 459 -2.88 -1.44 7.84
C THR A 459 -3.79 -1.01 8.98
N VAL A 460 -3.36 -0.05 9.78
CA VAL A 460 -4.19 0.54 10.85
C VAL A 460 -5.49 1.07 10.26
N ASP A 461 -5.44 1.83 9.16
CA ASP A 461 -6.63 2.41 8.51
C ASP A 461 -7.67 1.35 8.12
N VAL A 462 -7.23 0.15 7.73
CA VAL A 462 -8.14 -0.97 7.43
C VAL A 462 -8.74 -1.56 8.71
N LEU A 463 -7.91 -1.75 9.73
CA LEU A 463 -8.34 -2.34 11.00
C LEU A 463 -9.29 -1.41 11.79
N GLU A 464 -9.13 -0.11 11.69
CA GLU A 464 -10.01 0.89 12.30
C GLU A 464 -11.44 0.90 11.71
N ARG A 465 -11.63 0.28 10.55
CA ARG A 465 -12.95 0.15 9.90
C ARG A 465 -13.79 -1.02 10.42
N LEU A 466 -13.28 -1.84 11.33
CA LEU A 466 -13.98 -3.01 11.88
C LEU A 466 -14.92 -2.58 13.01
N ASN A 467 -16.24 -2.64 12.78
CA ASN A 467 -17.27 -2.41 13.79
C ASN A 467 -17.45 -3.68 14.64
N LEU A 468 -16.74 -3.78 15.76
CA LEU A 468 -16.75 -4.98 16.59
C LEU A 468 -18.14 -5.34 17.14
N THR A 469 -19.02 -4.36 17.35
CA THR A 469 -20.39 -4.63 17.82
C THR A 469 -21.21 -5.32 16.73
N ALA A 470 -21.18 -4.79 15.50
CA ALA A 470 -21.87 -5.40 14.38
C ALA A 470 -21.29 -6.78 14.01
N ILE A 471 -19.96 -6.92 14.11
CA ILE A 471 -19.27 -8.20 13.89
C ILE A 471 -19.68 -9.22 14.95
N ALA A 472 -19.72 -8.83 16.23
CA ALA A 472 -20.15 -9.70 17.32
C ALA A 472 -21.62 -10.15 17.17
N GLU A 473 -22.48 -9.26 16.70
CA GLU A 473 -23.88 -9.57 16.38
C GLU A 473 -23.99 -10.59 15.24
N GLU A 474 -23.33 -10.32 14.11
CA GLU A 474 -23.31 -11.22 12.93
C GLU A 474 -22.69 -12.60 13.26
N ALA A 475 -21.73 -12.63 14.18
CA ALA A 475 -21.06 -13.85 14.64
C ALA A 475 -21.82 -14.59 15.75
N GLY A 476 -22.96 -14.07 16.26
CA GLY A 476 -23.69 -14.66 17.38
C GLY A 476 -22.97 -14.50 18.75
N MET A 477 -22.05 -13.53 18.89
CA MET A 477 -21.23 -13.30 20.08
C MET A 477 -21.64 -12.05 20.85
N LEU A 478 -22.79 -11.43 20.52
CA LEU A 478 -23.19 -10.13 21.05
C LEU A 478 -23.34 -10.10 22.58
N THR A 479 -23.91 -11.16 23.17
CA THR A 479 -24.08 -11.26 24.64
C THR A 479 -22.74 -11.20 25.38
N GLY A 480 -21.76 -11.98 24.92
CA GLY A 480 -20.41 -11.99 25.50
C GLY A 480 -19.72 -10.62 25.37
N TRP A 481 -19.87 -10.00 24.21
CA TRP A 481 -19.37 -8.66 23.92
C TRP A 481 -19.98 -7.60 24.85
N GLN A 482 -21.30 -7.59 25.02
CA GLN A 482 -22.01 -6.65 25.89
C GLN A 482 -21.65 -6.82 27.35
N ASN A 483 -21.50 -8.05 27.84
CA ASN A 483 -21.13 -8.34 29.23
C ASN A 483 -19.76 -7.74 29.57
N ILE A 484 -18.78 -7.87 28.71
CA ILE A 484 -17.45 -7.30 28.92
C ILE A 484 -17.50 -5.79 28.94
N ARG A 485 -18.23 -5.17 28.02
CA ARG A 485 -18.41 -3.72 27.97
C ARG A 485 -19.05 -3.18 29.26
N ARG A 486 -20.06 -3.85 29.80
CA ARG A 486 -20.70 -3.48 31.07
C ARG A 486 -19.73 -3.53 32.25
N VAL A 487 -18.92 -4.58 32.36
CA VAL A 487 -17.94 -4.71 33.45
C VAL A 487 -16.92 -3.57 33.42
N ASN A 488 -16.43 -3.21 32.24
CA ASN A 488 -15.45 -2.13 32.08
C ASN A 488 -16.05 -0.74 32.43
N TYR A 489 -17.32 -0.50 32.12
CA TYR A 489 -18.01 0.74 32.49
C TYR A 489 -18.18 0.86 34.01
N THR A 490 -18.52 -0.21 34.71
CA THR A 490 -18.68 -0.20 36.16
C THR A 490 -17.36 0.00 36.89
N GLN A 491 -16.25 -0.52 36.36
CA GLN A 491 -14.92 -0.32 36.95
C GLN A 491 -14.31 1.06 36.68
N ALA A 492 -14.68 1.71 35.57
CA ALA A 492 -14.13 3.01 35.17
C ALA A 492 -14.86 4.22 35.78
N GLY A 493 -15.99 4.02 36.48
CA GLY A 493 -16.76 5.11 37.14
C GLY A 493 -17.27 6.19 36.16
N ARG A 494 -17.34 5.92 34.85
CA ARG A 494 -17.81 6.85 33.82
C ARG A 494 -19.13 6.38 33.26
N ALA A 495 -20.15 7.24 33.31
CA ALA A 495 -21.41 7.03 32.61
C ALA A 495 -21.16 6.91 31.09
N PRO A 496 -21.87 6.04 30.38
CA PRO A 496 -21.67 5.84 28.95
C PRO A 496 -22.09 7.10 28.18
N GLN A 497 -21.15 7.69 27.46
CA GLN A 497 -21.40 8.82 26.54
C GLN A 497 -22.19 8.41 25.28
N PHE A 498 -22.69 7.16 25.21
CA PHE A 498 -23.28 6.56 24.00
C PHE A 498 -24.80 6.39 24.04
N GLU A 499 -25.51 6.79 25.09
CA GLU A 499 -26.98 6.75 25.10
C GLU A 499 -27.66 7.83 24.23
N LEU A 500 -26.90 8.83 23.77
CA LEU A 500 -27.44 9.95 22.96
C LEU A 500 -27.52 9.68 21.46
N VAL A 501 -27.06 8.51 20.95
CA VAL A 501 -27.06 8.21 19.50
C VAL A 501 -28.17 7.21 19.09
N MET A 502 -28.85 6.56 20.05
CA MET A 502 -29.85 5.54 19.73
C MET A 502 -31.32 6.04 19.72
N GLU A 503 -31.62 7.27 20.11
CA GLU A 503 -32.99 7.80 20.06
C GLU A 503 -33.37 8.59 18.80
N ASP A 504 -32.38 8.97 17.94
CA ASP A 504 -32.68 9.81 16.76
C ASP A 504 -32.90 9.04 15.44
N SER A 505 -33.09 7.74 15.47
CA SER A 505 -33.38 6.96 14.24
C SER A 505 -34.83 6.98 13.78
N LYS A 506 -35.70 7.82 14.39
CA LYS A 506 -37.13 7.97 14.03
C LYS A 506 -37.58 9.39 13.61
N LEU A 507 -36.69 10.26 13.16
CA LEU A 507 -37.12 11.55 12.62
C LEU A 507 -36.55 11.84 11.23
N SER A 508 -37.46 11.64 10.28
CA SER A 508 -37.65 12.31 8.98
C SER A 508 -36.41 12.66 8.09
N ARG A 509 -36.42 11.99 6.95
CA ARG A 509 -35.89 12.54 5.69
C ARG A 509 -36.45 13.94 5.44
N LYS A 510 -35.68 14.99 5.73
CA LYS A 510 -35.74 16.28 5.01
C LYS A 510 -34.56 17.16 5.44
N THR A 511 -33.82 17.67 4.43
CA THR A 511 -32.92 18.82 4.44
C THR A 511 -31.59 18.68 5.17
N LEU A 512 -30.56 18.22 4.44
CA LEU A 512 -29.18 18.61 4.70
C LEU A 512 -28.71 19.53 3.56
N GLN A 513 -28.96 20.83 3.75
CA GLN A 513 -28.18 21.89 3.11
C GLN A 513 -27.09 22.35 4.06
N ALA A 514 -25.92 22.60 3.46
CA ALA A 514 -24.66 22.92 4.07
C ALA A 514 -24.67 24.11 5.06
N ASN A 515 -23.90 23.97 6.14
CA ASN A 515 -23.26 25.13 6.76
C ASN A 515 -21.88 24.74 7.33
N PRO A 516 -20.81 25.50 7.01
CA PRO A 516 -19.47 25.20 7.48
C PRO A 516 -19.26 25.79 8.89
N VAL A 517 -18.93 24.94 9.84
CA VAL A 517 -18.50 25.37 11.19
C VAL A 517 -17.07 25.95 11.09
N ARG A 518 -16.97 27.27 11.26
CA ARG A 518 -15.71 27.99 11.43
C ARG A 518 -15.19 27.79 12.85
N TYR A 519 -14.05 27.13 13.01
CA TYR A 519 -13.29 27.19 14.25
C TYR A 519 -12.51 28.52 14.31
N LYS A 520 -12.84 29.35 15.30
CA LYS A 520 -12.05 30.53 15.70
C LYS A 520 -10.85 30.05 16.53
N ILE A 521 -9.64 30.20 16.00
CA ILE A 521 -8.41 30.13 16.79
C ILE A 521 -8.20 31.52 17.40
N SER A 522 -8.27 31.61 18.72
CA SER A 522 -7.92 32.83 19.45
C SER A 522 -6.39 33.01 19.44
N LYS A 523 -5.92 34.09 18.82
CA LYS A 523 -4.61 34.67 19.05
C LYS A 523 -4.57 35.32 20.43
N LYS A 524 -3.74 34.79 21.34
CA LYS A 524 -3.15 35.57 22.44
C LYS A 524 -1.81 34.92 22.79
N LEU A 525 -0.77 35.63 22.50
CA LEU A 525 0.46 35.89 23.25
C LEU A 525 1.59 36.24 22.28
N GLN A 526 1.63 37.51 21.93
CA GLN A 526 2.87 38.24 21.69
C GLN A 526 3.03 39.22 22.85
N ASN A 527 4.24 39.36 23.34
CA ASN A 527 4.82 40.22 24.38
C ASN A 527 5.05 39.52 25.72
N GLN A 528 6.19 38.91 25.87
CA GLN A 528 7.29 39.28 26.76
C GLN A 528 8.49 38.40 26.46
#